data_46681bb92bb89f4b4a5d71331b47b144
#
_entry.id   46681bb92bb89f4b4a5d71331b47b144
#
_cell.length_a   1.000
_cell.length_b   1.000
_cell.length_c   1.000
_cell.angle_alpha   90.00
_cell.angle_beta   90.00
_cell.angle_gamma   90.00
#
_symmetry.space_group_name_H-M   'P 1'
#
loop_
_entity.id
_entity.type
_entity.pdbx_description
1 polymer ?
#
loop_
_entity_poly.entity_id
_entity_poly.type
_entity_poly.pdbx_seq_one_letter_code
_entity_poly.pdbx_strand_id
1 'polypeptide(L)'
;KICTNAGGMNINGCVDGIRQWAEGNSMSGYKIGYVTGDNIKDKIPQLLKDGWTFPNFDYDGNFNDILDKIYNCNVYIGHEGIEGCLAEGADVVITGRAADSALFLAPLKYEFGWAADDWDNLARGIMAGHLLECGGQGAGGNYMYDWRNVPRMDELGFPIAELTDDTFEITKAPDCGGIICEQSCKEQFLYEVHDPANYLTPDVNVDISHATITQVGDNRVRIGGVKGKPRPDTLKLCVGYHKGWKTVSMLSFAWPDAYEKAQYCAEVIMKKMQRRGMKADDIHISYIGLNSLHLGVADMSEEALKNLNECVLRIAVFSEDKSECAKIIPEISPLQLNGPPGASFFGGRARVQEVMALWPTTVPRDAVQVESHILETNY
;
A
#
# COMPACT_ATOMS: atom_id res chain seq x y z
N LYS A 1 -22.13 0.68 -11.79
CA LYS A 1 -21.50 -0.49 -11.16
C LYS A 1 -20.46 -0.03 -10.15
N ILE A 2 -20.23 -0.79 -9.09
CA ILE A 2 -19.21 -0.54 -8.06
C ILE A 2 -18.27 -1.73 -8.05
N CYS A 3 -16.97 -1.51 -8.23
CA CYS A 3 -15.94 -2.53 -8.10
C CYS A 3 -14.97 -2.13 -6.98
N THR A 4 -14.67 -3.06 -6.07
CA THR A 4 -13.82 -2.77 -4.90
C THR A 4 -13.04 -4.00 -4.43
N ASN A 5 -11.83 -3.78 -3.91
CA ASN A 5 -11.02 -4.81 -3.27
C ASN A 5 -11.19 -4.85 -1.72
N ALA A 6 -12.33 -4.34 -1.23
CA ALA A 6 -12.66 -4.28 0.20
C ALA A 6 -12.80 -5.66 0.88
N GLY A 7 -12.87 -6.76 0.12
CA GLY A 7 -12.80 -8.12 0.66
C GLY A 7 -11.49 -8.44 1.37
N GLY A 8 -10.42 -7.70 1.05
CA GLY A 8 -9.12 -7.79 1.72
C GLY A 8 -8.56 -9.21 1.69
N MET A 9 -8.18 -9.74 2.85
CA MET A 9 -7.68 -11.10 3.00
C MET A 9 -8.74 -12.13 3.41
N ASN A 10 -10.01 -11.72 3.53
CA ASN A 10 -11.12 -12.58 3.93
C ASN A 10 -12.41 -12.22 3.19
N ILE A 11 -12.43 -12.52 1.91
CA ILE A 11 -13.58 -12.22 1.04
C ILE A 11 -14.88 -12.88 1.54
N ASN A 12 -14.81 -14.13 2.01
CA ASN A 12 -15.99 -14.83 2.51
C ASN A 12 -16.58 -14.14 3.74
N GLY A 13 -15.73 -13.71 4.70
CA GLY A 13 -16.19 -12.95 5.86
C GLY A 13 -16.80 -11.59 5.49
N CYS A 14 -16.25 -10.92 4.47
CA CYS A 14 -16.82 -9.68 3.94
C CYS A 14 -18.22 -9.93 3.34
N VAL A 15 -18.36 -10.94 2.50
CA VAL A 15 -19.64 -11.31 1.86
C VAL A 15 -20.68 -11.73 2.90
N ASP A 16 -20.29 -12.50 3.92
CA ASP A 16 -21.19 -12.87 5.02
C ASP A 16 -21.66 -11.64 5.82
N GLY A 17 -20.76 -10.69 6.08
CA GLY A 17 -21.13 -9.43 6.72
C GLY A 17 -22.11 -8.61 5.90
N ILE A 18 -21.92 -8.54 4.59
CA ILE A 18 -22.85 -7.86 3.67
C ILE A 18 -24.21 -8.57 3.64
N ARG A 19 -24.21 -9.89 3.59
CA ARG A 19 -25.44 -10.70 3.64
C ARG A 19 -26.24 -10.39 4.90
N GLN A 20 -25.61 -10.46 6.07
CA GLN A 20 -26.26 -10.16 7.35
C GLN A 20 -26.80 -8.73 7.41
N TRP A 21 -26.03 -7.77 6.90
CA TRP A 21 -26.46 -6.38 6.85
C TRP A 21 -27.67 -6.20 5.91
N ALA A 22 -27.65 -6.81 4.74
CA ALA A 22 -28.76 -6.75 3.78
C ALA A 22 -30.05 -7.37 4.35
N GLU A 23 -29.93 -8.53 5.01
CA GLU A 23 -31.05 -9.17 5.73
C GLU A 23 -31.63 -8.24 6.80
N GLY A 24 -30.77 -7.69 7.68
CA GLY A 24 -31.17 -6.79 8.76
C GLY A 24 -31.82 -5.48 8.31
N ASN A 25 -31.58 -5.06 7.07
CA ASN A 25 -32.13 -3.82 6.49
C ASN A 25 -33.19 -4.08 5.39
N SER A 26 -33.61 -5.33 5.20
CA SER A 26 -34.62 -5.74 4.18
C SER A 26 -34.24 -5.25 2.78
N MET A 27 -32.96 -5.32 2.44
CA MET A 27 -32.45 -4.94 1.12
C MET A 27 -32.66 -6.09 0.14
N SER A 28 -33.41 -5.85 -0.96
CA SER A 28 -33.67 -6.86 -1.97
C SER A 28 -33.46 -6.32 -3.38
N GLY A 29 -33.25 -7.24 -4.33
CA GLY A 29 -33.09 -6.93 -5.75
C GLY A 29 -31.70 -6.50 -6.18
N TYR A 30 -30.70 -6.64 -5.33
CA TYR A 30 -29.29 -6.36 -5.68
C TYR A 30 -28.53 -7.66 -5.95
N LYS A 31 -27.64 -7.61 -6.96
CA LYS A 31 -26.68 -8.66 -7.26
C LYS A 31 -25.28 -8.22 -6.81
N ILE A 32 -24.73 -8.95 -5.85
CA ILE A 32 -23.40 -8.71 -5.32
C ILE A 32 -22.47 -9.80 -5.85
N GLY A 33 -21.61 -9.43 -6.80
CA GLY A 33 -20.54 -10.28 -7.28
C GLY A 33 -19.40 -10.35 -6.27
N TYR A 34 -18.77 -11.49 -6.13
CA TYR A 34 -17.50 -11.59 -5.41
C TYR A 34 -16.55 -12.58 -6.08
N VAL A 35 -15.24 -12.25 -5.97
CA VAL A 35 -14.19 -12.97 -6.68
C VAL A 35 -13.30 -13.66 -5.68
N THR A 36 -13.09 -14.97 -5.84
CA THR A 36 -12.21 -15.80 -5.01
C THR A 36 -11.03 -16.33 -5.82
N GLY A 37 -10.03 -16.94 -5.13
CA GLY A 37 -8.89 -17.57 -5.78
C GLY A 37 -7.59 -16.79 -5.66
N ASP A 38 -7.59 -15.59 -5.08
CA ASP A 38 -6.39 -14.82 -4.77
C ASP A 38 -5.56 -15.42 -3.63
N ASN A 39 -6.20 -16.07 -2.65
CA ASN A 39 -5.49 -16.76 -1.57
C ASN A 39 -5.09 -18.18 -1.98
N ILE A 40 -3.79 -18.40 -2.12
CA ILE A 40 -3.22 -19.70 -2.54
C ILE A 40 -2.40 -20.39 -1.43
N LYS A 41 -2.59 -20.03 -0.17
CA LYS A 41 -1.82 -20.59 0.95
C LYS A 41 -1.79 -22.10 0.94
N ASP A 42 -2.91 -22.74 0.67
CA ASP A 42 -3.04 -24.20 0.65
C ASP A 42 -2.31 -24.86 -0.53
N LYS A 43 -1.98 -24.09 -1.58
CA LYS A 43 -1.23 -24.56 -2.76
C LYS A 43 0.29 -24.48 -2.60
N ILE A 44 0.80 -23.70 -1.63
CA ILE A 44 2.23 -23.49 -1.42
C ILE A 44 3.00 -24.82 -1.24
N PRO A 45 2.54 -25.80 -0.43
CA PRO A 45 3.27 -27.06 -0.26
C PRO A 45 3.41 -27.86 -1.57
N GLN A 46 2.41 -27.81 -2.46
CA GLN A 46 2.46 -28.49 -3.74
C GLN A 46 3.42 -27.79 -4.70
N LEU A 47 3.34 -26.46 -4.80
CA LEU A 47 4.24 -25.66 -5.63
C LEU A 47 5.72 -25.86 -5.27
N LEU A 48 6.03 -25.95 -3.98
CA LEU A 48 7.38 -26.28 -3.52
C LEU A 48 7.84 -27.70 -3.98
N LYS A 49 6.94 -28.70 -3.92
CA LYS A 49 7.24 -30.06 -4.42
C LYS A 49 7.44 -30.07 -5.93
N ASP A 50 6.73 -29.23 -6.67
CA ASP A 50 6.85 -29.08 -8.10
C ASP A 50 8.09 -28.26 -8.51
N GLY A 51 8.90 -27.81 -7.52
CA GLY A 51 10.18 -27.14 -7.73
C GLY A 51 10.12 -25.62 -7.79
N TRP A 52 8.98 -24.99 -7.47
CA TRP A 52 8.90 -23.53 -7.39
C TRP A 52 9.59 -23.01 -6.12
N THR A 53 10.48 -22.02 -6.23
CA THR A 53 11.38 -21.61 -5.13
C THR A 53 10.95 -20.36 -4.38
N PHE A 54 10.00 -19.61 -4.88
CA PHE A 54 9.50 -18.35 -4.29
C PHE A 54 10.62 -17.35 -3.93
N PRO A 55 11.46 -16.90 -4.89
CA PRO A 55 12.53 -15.94 -4.60
C PRO A 55 11.93 -14.63 -4.09
N ASN A 56 12.54 -14.03 -3.07
CA ASN A 56 12.13 -12.71 -2.59
C ASN A 56 12.68 -11.63 -3.53
N PHE A 57 11.88 -10.58 -3.81
CA PHE A 57 12.30 -9.48 -4.70
C PHE A 57 13.17 -8.43 -4.00
N ASP A 58 13.07 -8.31 -2.69
CA ASP A 58 13.67 -7.22 -1.94
C ASP A 58 15.01 -7.59 -1.28
N TYR A 59 15.21 -8.88 -0.96
CA TYR A 59 16.40 -9.37 -0.28
C TYR A 59 16.64 -10.86 -0.50
N ASP A 60 17.87 -11.29 -0.31
CA ASP A 60 18.24 -12.69 -0.34
C ASP A 60 17.69 -13.43 0.90
N GLY A 61 17.01 -14.54 0.69
CA GLY A 61 16.41 -15.32 1.76
C GLY A 61 15.92 -16.68 1.29
N ASN A 62 15.67 -17.58 2.23
CA ASN A 62 15.11 -18.90 1.94
C ASN A 62 13.64 -18.93 2.36
N PHE A 63 12.74 -19.17 1.41
CA PHE A 63 11.30 -19.21 1.68
C PHE A 63 10.92 -20.27 2.72
N ASN A 64 11.70 -21.35 2.82
CA ASN A 64 11.46 -22.39 3.82
C ASN A 64 11.59 -21.90 5.27
N ASP A 65 12.33 -20.80 5.52
CA ASP A 65 12.54 -20.26 6.87
C ASP A 65 11.31 -19.56 7.43
N ILE A 66 10.31 -19.31 6.58
CA ILE A 66 9.07 -18.60 6.96
C ILE A 66 7.81 -19.49 6.85
N LEU A 67 7.91 -20.71 6.37
CA LEU A 67 6.74 -21.56 6.05
C LEU A 67 5.76 -21.74 7.21
N ASP A 68 6.27 -21.98 8.40
CA ASP A 68 5.49 -22.15 9.63
C ASP A 68 4.96 -20.84 10.22
N LYS A 69 5.47 -19.71 9.72
CA LYS A 69 5.14 -18.35 10.17
C LYS A 69 4.15 -17.64 9.23
N ILE A 70 3.72 -18.28 8.14
CA ILE A 70 2.86 -17.67 7.11
C ILE A 70 1.43 -17.49 7.62
N TYR A 71 0.92 -16.25 7.52
CA TYR A 71 -0.49 -15.93 7.76
C TYR A 71 -1.34 -16.02 6.50
N ASN A 72 -0.87 -15.40 5.42
CA ASN A 72 -1.62 -15.30 4.17
C ASN A 72 -0.70 -15.35 2.96
N CYS A 73 -1.26 -15.80 1.81
CA CYS A 73 -0.58 -15.85 0.51
C CYS A 73 -1.57 -15.32 -0.54
N ASN A 74 -1.53 -14.03 -0.82
CA ASN A 74 -2.49 -13.42 -1.74
C ASN A 74 -1.82 -13.00 -3.05
N VAL A 75 -2.38 -13.47 -4.15
CA VAL A 75 -1.96 -13.17 -5.51
C VAL A 75 -2.66 -11.89 -5.97
N TYR A 76 -1.93 -11.04 -6.68
CA TYR A 76 -2.52 -9.93 -7.43
C TYR A 76 -3.22 -10.50 -8.66
N ILE A 77 -4.54 -10.79 -8.55
CA ILE A 77 -5.36 -11.26 -9.66
C ILE A 77 -5.75 -10.11 -10.59
N GLY A 78 -6.10 -10.44 -11.84
CA GLY A 78 -6.49 -9.50 -12.87
C GLY A 78 -8.01 -9.25 -12.93
N HIS A 79 -8.44 -8.74 -14.08
CA HIS A 79 -9.83 -8.32 -14.36
C HIS A 79 -10.83 -9.48 -14.51
N GLU A 80 -10.38 -10.69 -14.85
CA GLU A 80 -11.22 -11.78 -15.36
C GLU A 80 -12.39 -12.15 -14.42
N GLY A 81 -12.12 -12.28 -13.12
CA GLY A 81 -13.17 -12.59 -12.14
C GLY A 81 -14.19 -11.46 -11.97
N ILE A 82 -13.75 -10.22 -12.06
CA ILE A 82 -14.61 -9.03 -11.95
C ILE A 82 -15.51 -8.95 -13.20
N GLU A 83 -14.93 -9.13 -14.39
CA GLU A 83 -15.65 -9.17 -15.66
C GLU A 83 -16.72 -10.28 -15.65
N GLY A 84 -16.39 -11.48 -15.14
CA GLY A 84 -17.35 -12.57 -14.97
C GLY A 84 -18.55 -12.18 -14.10
N CYS A 85 -18.33 -11.51 -12.96
CA CYS A 85 -19.42 -11.01 -12.13
C CYS A 85 -20.28 -9.94 -12.85
N LEU A 86 -19.64 -9.03 -13.60
CA LEU A 86 -20.36 -8.01 -14.37
C LEU A 86 -21.23 -8.63 -15.48
N ALA A 87 -20.73 -9.67 -16.15
CA ALA A 87 -21.46 -10.40 -17.17
C ALA A 87 -22.72 -11.11 -16.63
N GLU A 88 -22.69 -11.54 -15.36
CA GLU A 88 -23.85 -12.07 -14.63
C GLU A 88 -24.78 -10.99 -14.06
N GLY A 89 -24.48 -9.72 -14.33
CA GLY A 89 -25.30 -8.56 -13.99
C GLY A 89 -25.07 -8.01 -12.59
N ALA A 90 -23.92 -8.29 -11.95
CA ALA A 90 -23.62 -7.76 -10.64
C ALA A 90 -23.70 -6.21 -10.60
N ASP A 91 -24.27 -5.67 -9.53
CA ASP A 91 -24.35 -4.24 -9.25
C ASP A 91 -23.11 -3.76 -8.51
N VAL A 92 -22.63 -4.59 -7.61
CA VAL A 92 -21.40 -4.41 -6.82
C VAL A 92 -20.53 -5.63 -7.00
N VAL A 93 -19.24 -5.46 -7.25
CA VAL A 93 -18.26 -6.55 -7.31
C VAL A 93 -17.18 -6.33 -6.24
N ILE A 94 -16.97 -7.36 -5.42
CA ILE A 94 -16.00 -7.34 -4.31
C ILE A 94 -14.92 -8.37 -4.58
N THR A 95 -13.66 -7.96 -4.47
CA THR A 95 -12.52 -8.86 -4.59
C THR A 95 -11.73 -8.92 -3.29
N GLY A 96 -10.91 -9.96 -3.15
CA GLY A 96 -9.76 -9.97 -2.26
C GLY A 96 -8.62 -9.13 -2.85
N ARG A 97 -7.38 -9.66 -2.86
CA ARG A 97 -6.24 -8.98 -3.47
C ARG A 97 -6.31 -9.05 -5.00
N ALA A 98 -6.61 -7.94 -5.61
CA ALA A 98 -6.51 -7.76 -7.06
C ALA A 98 -5.48 -6.66 -7.36
N ALA A 99 -4.99 -6.60 -8.61
CA ALA A 99 -4.26 -5.41 -9.06
C ALA A 99 -5.23 -4.22 -9.04
N ASP A 100 -4.78 -3.09 -8.49
CA ASP A 100 -5.68 -1.97 -8.23
C ASP A 100 -6.30 -1.41 -9.53
N SER A 101 -5.52 -1.35 -10.60
CA SER A 101 -5.99 -0.99 -11.95
C SER A 101 -6.97 -2.01 -12.58
N ALA A 102 -6.97 -3.28 -12.14
CA ALA A 102 -7.90 -4.28 -12.64
C ALA A 102 -9.37 -3.97 -12.29
N LEU A 103 -9.60 -3.26 -11.16
CA LEU A 103 -10.92 -2.79 -10.74
C LEU A 103 -11.55 -1.82 -11.77
N PHE A 104 -10.72 -1.10 -12.50
CA PHE A 104 -11.12 -0.16 -13.55
C PHE A 104 -11.09 -0.80 -14.93
N LEU A 105 -10.10 -1.66 -15.21
CA LEU A 105 -10.01 -2.38 -16.48
C LEU A 105 -11.24 -3.28 -16.72
N ALA A 106 -11.68 -4.01 -15.70
CA ALA A 106 -12.78 -4.97 -15.85
C ALA A 106 -14.08 -4.35 -16.37
N PRO A 107 -14.61 -3.26 -15.78
CA PRO A 107 -15.81 -2.61 -16.33
C PRO A 107 -15.57 -2.02 -17.73
N LEU A 108 -14.38 -1.49 -18.03
CA LEU A 108 -14.06 -0.97 -19.35
C LEU A 108 -14.07 -2.09 -20.40
N LYS A 109 -13.36 -3.19 -20.13
CA LYS A 109 -13.32 -4.35 -21.01
C LYS A 109 -14.71 -4.93 -21.26
N TYR A 110 -15.52 -5.03 -20.21
CA TYR A 110 -16.89 -5.52 -20.28
C TYR A 110 -17.78 -4.62 -21.16
N GLU A 111 -17.77 -3.31 -20.93
CA GLU A 111 -18.61 -2.35 -21.64
C GLU A 111 -18.20 -2.17 -23.12
N PHE A 112 -16.90 -2.14 -23.39
CA PHE A 112 -16.39 -1.99 -24.78
C PHE A 112 -16.24 -3.31 -25.53
N GLY A 113 -16.38 -4.46 -24.87
CA GLY A 113 -16.26 -5.78 -25.49
C GLY A 113 -14.86 -6.08 -26.02
N TRP A 114 -13.81 -5.59 -25.39
CA TRP A 114 -12.44 -5.80 -25.84
C TRP A 114 -12.04 -7.28 -25.82
N ALA A 115 -11.33 -7.73 -26.85
CA ALA A 115 -10.80 -9.08 -26.91
C ALA A 115 -9.74 -9.31 -25.81
N ALA A 116 -9.52 -10.57 -25.43
CA ALA A 116 -8.56 -10.94 -24.38
C ALA A 116 -7.10 -10.67 -24.78
N ASP A 117 -6.82 -10.53 -26.06
CA ASP A 117 -5.52 -10.26 -26.66
C ASP A 117 -5.42 -8.85 -27.29
N ASP A 118 -6.40 -8.00 -27.03
CA ASP A 118 -6.38 -6.59 -27.44
C ASP A 118 -5.48 -5.78 -26.49
N TRP A 119 -4.18 -6.09 -26.57
CA TRP A 119 -3.17 -5.60 -25.62
C TRP A 119 -3.12 -4.08 -25.52
N ASP A 120 -3.33 -3.35 -26.62
CA ASP A 120 -3.29 -1.88 -26.62
C ASP A 120 -4.48 -1.30 -25.85
N ASN A 121 -5.68 -1.82 -26.03
CA ASN A 121 -6.85 -1.39 -25.27
C ASN A 121 -6.79 -1.81 -23.81
N LEU A 122 -6.29 -3.02 -23.52
CA LEU A 122 -6.07 -3.46 -22.14
C LEU A 122 -5.06 -2.56 -21.42
N ALA A 123 -3.94 -2.22 -22.08
CA ALA A 123 -2.93 -1.32 -21.53
C ALA A 123 -3.48 0.09 -21.26
N ARG A 124 -4.30 0.60 -22.18
CA ARG A 124 -4.99 1.89 -22.00
C ARG A 124 -5.94 1.88 -20.80
N GLY A 125 -6.71 0.80 -20.65
CA GLY A 125 -7.57 0.60 -19.48
C GLY A 125 -6.80 0.50 -18.16
N ILE A 126 -5.66 -0.20 -18.16
CA ILE A 126 -4.76 -0.26 -17.01
C ILE A 126 -4.24 1.12 -16.64
N MET A 127 -3.76 1.92 -17.62
CA MET A 127 -3.23 3.26 -17.33
C MET A 127 -4.31 4.26 -16.90
N ALA A 128 -5.53 4.14 -17.43
CA ALA A 128 -6.66 4.88 -16.90
C ALA A 128 -6.91 4.52 -15.44
N GLY A 129 -6.95 3.23 -15.11
CA GLY A 129 -7.10 2.75 -13.73
C GLY A 129 -5.97 3.21 -12.80
N HIS A 130 -4.72 3.17 -13.27
CA HIS A 130 -3.56 3.63 -12.51
C HIS A 130 -3.62 5.12 -12.13
N LEU A 131 -4.23 5.95 -12.98
CA LEU A 131 -4.46 7.37 -12.66
C LEU A 131 -5.63 7.60 -11.70
N LEU A 132 -6.50 6.61 -11.52
CA LEU A 132 -7.68 6.69 -10.67
C LEU A 132 -7.51 6.06 -9.29
N GLU A 133 -6.72 4.99 -9.20
CA GLU A 133 -6.68 4.10 -8.03
C GLU A 133 -6.29 4.79 -6.73
N CYS A 134 -5.36 5.76 -6.80
CA CYS A 134 -4.92 6.54 -5.64
C CYS A 134 -5.90 7.65 -5.23
N GLY A 135 -7.11 7.67 -5.82
CA GLY A 135 -8.15 8.63 -5.48
C GLY A 135 -7.69 10.08 -5.60
N GLY A 136 -7.78 10.87 -4.54
CA GLY A 136 -7.42 12.29 -4.54
C GLY A 136 -5.99 12.60 -5.01
N GLN A 137 -5.05 11.67 -4.99
CA GLN A 137 -3.70 11.87 -5.52
C GLN A 137 -3.74 12.16 -7.03
N GLY A 138 -4.57 11.46 -7.79
CA GLY A 138 -4.79 11.74 -9.21
C GLY A 138 -5.46 13.10 -9.49
N ALA A 139 -6.01 13.75 -8.46
CA ALA A 139 -6.65 15.06 -8.55
C ALA A 139 -5.86 16.18 -7.83
N GLY A 140 -4.57 16.02 -7.64
CA GLY A 140 -3.68 17.02 -7.05
C GLY A 140 -3.38 16.82 -5.55
N GLY A 141 -3.85 15.75 -4.94
CA GLY A 141 -3.34 15.29 -3.65
C GLY A 141 -1.87 14.85 -3.81
N ASN A 142 -1.04 15.10 -2.82
CA ASN A 142 0.39 14.77 -2.87
C ASN A 142 1.16 15.40 -4.06
N TYR A 143 0.62 16.47 -4.64
CA TYR A 143 1.19 17.15 -5.81
C TYR A 143 2.50 17.85 -5.45
N MET A 144 3.63 17.37 -5.99
CA MET A 144 4.95 17.83 -5.58
C MET A 144 5.32 19.19 -6.15
N TYR A 145 4.88 19.52 -7.37
CA TYR A 145 5.31 20.74 -8.07
C TYR A 145 4.77 21.99 -7.42
N ASP A 146 3.46 22.08 -7.19
CA ASP A 146 2.81 23.31 -6.67
C ASP A 146 1.64 22.99 -5.72
N TRP A 147 1.90 22.20 -4.69
CA TRP A 147 0.90 21.75 -3.73
C TRP A 147 0.19 22.91 -2.97
N ARG A 148 0.87 24.09 -2.85
CA ARG A 148 0.32 25.26 -2.13
C ARG A 148 -0.84 25.92 -2.86
N ASN A 149 -0.86 25.79 -4.20
CA ASN A 149 -1.87 26.41 -5.05
C ASN A 149 -2.94 25.42 -5.53
N VAL A 150 -2.98 24.20 -4.98
CA VAL A 150 -4.09 23.27 -5.23
C VAL A 150 -5.35 23.82 -4.58
N PRO A 151 -6.41 24.11 -5.37
CA PRO A 151 -7.61 24.78 -4.83
C PRO A 151 -8.41 23.83 -3.92
N ARG A 152 -8.94 24.35 -2.83
CA ARG A 152 -9.89 23.65 -1.96
C ARG A 152 -9.46 22.22 -1.61
N MET A 153 -8.26 22.06 -1.03
CA MET A 153 -7.69 20.76 -0.67
C MET A 153 -8.56 20.00 0.35
N ASP A 154 -9.32 20.71 1.16
CA ASP A 154 -10.30 20.18 2.12
C ASP A 154 -11.56 19.56 1.46
N GLU A 155 -11.80 19.90 0.19
CA GLU A 155 -12.88 19.36 -0.64
C GLU A 155 -12.34 18.61 -1.87
N LEU A 156 -11.16 18.01 -1.75
CA LEU A 156 -10.46 17.35 -2.83
C LEU A 156 -11.34 16.27 -3.47
N GLY A 157 -11.59 16.41 -4.77
CA GLY A 157 -12.32 15.40 -5.56
C GLY A 157 -11.44 14.26 -5.99
N PHE A 158 -12.08 13.21 -6.50
CA PHE A 158 -11.37 12.09 -7.13
C PHE A 158 -11.37 12.26 -8.65
N PRO A 159 -10.34 11.72 -9.34
CA PRO A 159 -10.27 11.79 -10.78
C PRO A 159 -11.34 10.93 -11.45
N ILE A 160 -11.72 11.32 -12.66
CA ILE A 160 -12.64 10.62 -13.55
C ILE A 160 -11.88 10.36 -14.86
N ALA A 161 -11.93 9.12 -15.37
CA ALA A 161 -11.41 8.80 -16.69
C ALA A 161 -12.55 8.69 -17.68
N GLU A 162 -12.44 9.37 -18.81
CA GLU A 162 -13.37 9.28 -19.94
C GLU A 162 -12.60 8.68 -21.12
N LEU A 163 -13.01 7.48 -21.56
CA LEU A 163 -12.31 6.76 -22.64
C LEU A 163 -12.98 7.05 -23.99
N THR A 164 -12.11 7.16 -25.02
CA THR A 164 -12.48 7.22 -26.43
C THR A 164 -11.81 6.05 -27.15
N ASP A 165 -11.99 5.94 -28.48
CA ASP A 165 -11.45 4.81 -29.25
C ASP A 165 -9.92 4.67 -29.16
N ASP A 166 -9.18 5.79 -29.13
CA ASP A 166 -7.70 5.78 -29.19
C ASP A 166 -7.01 6.40 -27.98
N THR A 167 -7.72 7.18 -27.18
CA THR A 167 -7.16 7.94 -26.04
C THR A 167 -8.10 7.87 -24.85
N PHE A 168 -7.65 8.42 -23.74
CA PHE A 168 -8.52 8.71 -22.59
C PHE A 168 -8.21 10.10 -22.02
N GLU A 169 -9.19 10.68 -21.37
CA GLU A 169 -9.07 11.95 -20.70
C GLU A 169 -9.27 11.77 -19.20
N ILE A 170 -8.43 12.45 -18.42
CA ILE A 170 -8.60 12.55 -16.97
C ILE A 170 -9.20 13.91 -16.65
N THR A 171 -10.25 13.89 -15.86
CA THR A 171 -10.95 15.06 -15.35
C THR A 171 -11.43 14.82 -13.91
N LYS A 172 -12.20 15.75 -13.36
CA LYS A 172 -12.84 15.63 -12.04
C LYS A 172 -14.22 16.28 -12.04
N ALA A 173 -15.01 16.03 -11.01
CA ALA A 173 -16.29 16.72 -10.85
C ALA A 173 -16.08 18.25 -10.74
N PRO A 174 -16.92 19.07 -11.36
CA PRO A 174 -16.72 20.53 -11.41
C PRO A 174 -16.80 21.20 -10.04
N ASP A 175 -17.61 20.67 -9.13
CA ASP A 175 -17.91 21.30 -7.84
C ASP A 175 -16.95 20.86 -6.71
N CYS A 176 -15.92 20.07 -7.01
CA CYS A 176 -14.91 19.64 -6.03
C CYS A 176 -13.60 20.42 -6.15
N GLY A 177 -12.81 20.40 -5.09
CA GLY A 177 -11.43 20.91 -5.06
C GLY A 177 -10.47 20.06 -5.88
N GLY A 178 -9.19 20.42 -5.84
CA GLY A 178 -8.14 19.73 -6.58
C GLY A 178 -7.82 20.33 -7.94
N ILE A 179 -6.80 19.79 -8.58
CA ILE A 179 -6.31 20.22 -9.89
C ILE A 179 -5.96 19.01 -10.76
N ILE A 180 -6.45 19.01 -12.00
CA ILE A 180 -6.05 18.10 -13.06
C ILE A 180 -5.29 18.90 -14.12
N CYS A 181 -3.99 18.70 -14.19
CA CYS A 181 -3.12 19.33 -15.18
C CYS A 181 -2.08 18.35 -15.71
N GLU A 182 -1.36 18.74 -16.77
CA GLU A 182 -0.30 17.89 -17.33
C GLU A 182 0.69 17.41 -16.27
N GLN A 183 1.10 18.31 -15.38
CA GLN A 183 2.12 17.98 -14.36
C GLN A 183 1.56 17.02 -13.31
N SER A 184 0.35 17.24 -12.78
CA SER A 184 -0.26 16.33 -11.80
C SER A 184 -0.51 14.93 -12.41
N CYS A 185 -0.95 14.89 -13.68
CA CYS A 185 -1.09 13.63 -14.40
C CYS A 185 0.26 12.94 -14.65
N LYS A 186 1.32 13.68 -14.98
CA LYS A 186 2.67 13.10 -15.18
C LYS A 186 3.23 12.52 -13.88
N GLU A 187 3.01 13.18 -12.74
CA GLU A 187 3.44 12.66 -11.44
C GLU A 187 2.72 11.35 -11.10
N GLN A 188 1.40 11.29 -11.23
CA GLN A 188 0.65 10.05 -11.01
C GLN A 188 0.95 8.98 -12.05
N PHE A 189 1.17 9.35 -13.32
CA PHE A 189 1.44 8.41 -14.41
C PHE A 189 2.75 7.63 -14.22
N LEU A 190 3.74 8.25 -13.56
CA LEU A 190 5.03 7.63 -13.26
C LEU A 190 5.10 7.07 -11.84
N TYR A 191 4.09 7.30 -11.01
CA TYR A 191 4.04 6.81 -9.65
C TYR A 191 4.08 5.27 -9.63
N GLU A 192 5.00 4.69 -8.85
CA GLU A 192 5.21 3.22 -8.76
C GLU A 192 5.59 2.51 -10.07
N VAL A 193 5.86 3.21 -11.14
CA VAL A 193 6.31 2.62 -12.41
C VAL A 193 7.83 2.59 -12.44
N HIS A 194 8.44 1.40 -12.34
CA HIS A 194 9.89 1.22 -12.32
C HIS A 194 10.50 1.24 -13.74
N ASP A 195 9.84 0.57 -14.69
CA ASP A 195 10.28 0.52 -16.10
C ASP A 195 9.12 0.97 -17.01
N PRO A 196 9.19 2.18 -17.57
CA PRO A 196 8.16 2.68 -18.48
C PRO A 196 7.91 1.84 -19.72
N ALA A 197 8.89 1.04 -20.15
CA ALA A 197 8.74 0.15 -21.29
C ALA A 197 8.12 -1.20 -20.92
N ASN A 198 8.08 -1.56 -19.63
CA ASN A 198 7.62 -2.85 -19.14
C ASN A 198 6.93 -2.74 -17.77
N TYR A 199 5.83 -2.01 -17.71
CA TYR A 199 5.00 -1.99 -16.49
C TYR A 199 4.13 -3.25 -16.44
N LEU A 200 4.59 -4.23 -15.65
CA LEU A 200 3.98 -5.55 -15.57
C LEU A 200 2.73 -5.53 -14.69
N THR A 201 1.61 -5.93 -15.27
CA THR A 201 0.34 -6.16 -14.56
C THR A 201 -0.15 -7.59 -14.79
N PRO A 202 -1.11 -8.09 -14.02
CA PRO A 202 -1.71 -9.39 -14.27
C PRO A 202 -2.34 -9.50 -15.67
N ASP A 203 -2.80 -8.40 -16.23
CA ASP A 203 -3.66 -8.36 -17.39
C ASP A 203 -2.91 -8.09 -18.69
N VAL A 204 -1.86 -7.29 -18.61
CA VAL A 204 -1.07 -6.86 -19.77
C VAL A 204 0.30 -6.33 -19.31
N ASN A 205 1.31 -6.44 -20.14
CA ASN A 205 2.58 -5.72 -19.97
C ASN A 205 2.48 -4.39 -20.70
N VAL A 206 2.45 -3.29 -19.94
CA VAL A 206 2.21 -1.94 -20.47
C VAL A 206 3.52 -1.26 -20.87
N ASP A 207 3.52 -0.58 -22.02
CA ASP A 207 4.59 0.27 -22.50
C ASP A 207 4.08 1.71 -22.61
N ILE A 208 4.62 2.59 -21.77
CA ILE A 208 4.29 4.02 -21.73
C ILE A 208 5.42 4.91 -22.24
N SER A 209 6.48 4.34 -22.79
CA SER A 209 7.67 5.10 -23.24
C SER A 209 7.37 6.12 -24.36
N HIS A 210 6.26 5.95 -25.06
CA HIS A 210 5.78 6.85 -26.11
C HIS A 210 4.48 7.57 -25.74
N ALA A 211 4.09 7.54 -24.47
CA ALA A 211 2.85 8.18 -24.02
C ALA A 211 2.91 9.70 -24.20
N THR A 212 1.78 10.28 -24.59
CA THR A 212 1.57 11.72 -24.67
C THR A 212 0.56 12.16 -23.62
N ILE A 213 0.86 13.24 -22.91
CA ILE A 213 0.01 13.82 -21.86
C ILE A 213 -0.16 15.29 -22.22
N THR A 214 -1.38 15.71 -22.54
CA THR A 214 -1.66 17.05 -23.07
C THR A 214 -2.88 17.68 -22.42
N GLN A 215 -2.75 18.91 -21.93
CA GLN A 215 -3.87 19.70 -21.44
C GLN A 215 -4.83 20.04 -22.59
N VAL A 216 -6.10 19.66 -22.46
CA VAL A 216 -7.13 19.90 -23.49
C VAL A 216 -8.26 20.81 -23.01
N GLY A 217 -8.28 21.14 -21.73
CA GLY A 217 -9.25 22.05 -21.09
C GLY A 217 -8.96 22.25 -19.63
N ASP A 218 -9.73 23.08 -18.95
CA ASP A 218 -9.61 23.27 -17.51
C ASP A 218 -9.89 21.96 -16.78
N ASN A 219 -8.94 21.53 -15.94
CA ASN A 219 -9.01 20.23 -15.26
C ASN A 219 -9.33 19.06 -16.20
N ARG A 220 -8.75 19.08 -17.41
CA ARG A 220 -8.94 18.03 -18.41
C ARG A 220 -7.64 17.78 -19.18
N VAL A 221 -7.12 16.56 -19.06
CA VAL A 221 -5.85 16.13 -19.64
C VAL A 221 -6.08 14.90 -20.48
N ARG A 222 -5.67 14.95 -21.75
CA ARG A 222 -5.74 13.81 -22.68
C ARG A 222 -4.43 13.02 -22.65
N ILE A 223 -4.57 11.69 -22.60
CA ILE A 223 -3.46 10.74 -22.61
C ILE A 223 -3.62 9.79 -23.79
N GLY A 224 -2.54 9.63 -24.54
CA GLY A 224 -2.45 8.74 -25.69
C GLY A 224 -1.08 8.07 -25.80
N GLY A 225 -0.89 7.24 -26.81
CA GLY A 225 0.40 6.58 -27.08
C GLY A 225 0.78 5.44 -26.14
N VAL A 226 -0.14 5.00 -25.28
CA VAL A 226 0.02 3.80 -24.43
C VAL A 226 -0.06 2.56 -25.32
N LYS A 227 0.86 1.61 -25.13
CA LYS A 227 0.94 0.35 -25.85
C LYS A 227 0.92 -0.85 -24.91
N GLY A 228 0.41 -1.97 -25.41
CA GLY A 228 0.35 -3.23 -24.69
C GLY A 228 1.18 -4.32 -25.32
N LYS A 229 1.72 -5.20 -24.49
CA LYS A 229 2.39 -6.44 -24.86
C LYS A 229 1.70 -7.61 -24.13
N PRO A 230 1.86 -8.85 -24.58
CA PRO A 230 1.29 -10.01 -23.89
C PRO A 230 1.55 -10.00 -22.38
N ARG A 231 0.55 -10.39 -21.62
CA ARG A 231 0.63 -10.50 -20.16
C ARG A 231 1.70 -11.49 -19.71
N PRO A 232 2.30 -11.32 -18.51
CA PRO A 232 3.34 -12.22 -18.02
C PRO A 232 2.75 -13.62 -17.65
N ASP A 233 3.60 -14.64 -17.74
CA ASP A 233 3.26 -16.03 -17.36
C ASP A 233 3.23 -16.25 -15.85
N THR A 234 3.66 -15.25 -15.08
CA THR A 234 3.64 -15.26 -13.62
C THR A 234 2.77 -14.15 -13.06
N LEU A 235 2.30 -14.33 -11.84
CA LEU A 235 1.57 -13.34 -11.07
C LEU A 235 2.34 -12.95 -9.81
N LYS A 236 2.26 -11.68 -9.41
CA LYS A 236 2.82 -11.21 -8.14
C LYS A 236 2.07 -11.85 -6.97
N LEU A 237 2.83 -12.45 -6.06
CA LEU A 237 2.36 -13.03 -4.82
C LEU A 237 2.94 -12.25 -3.65
N CYS A 238 2.09 -11.79 -2.75
CA CYS A 238 2.49 -11.25 -1.45
C CYS A 238 2.18 -12.27 -0.36
N VAL A 239 3.23 -12.72 0.32
CA VAL A 239 3.12 -13.61 1.48
C VAL A 239 3.34 -12.80 2.74
N GLY A 240 2.32 -12.73 3.59
CA GLY A 240 2.42 -12.12 4.91
C GLY A 240 2.82 -13.15 5.95
N TYR A 241 3.85 -12.87 6.74
CA TYR A 241 4.34 -13.79 7.77
C TYR A 241 4.71 -13.08 9.05
N HIS A 242 4.68 -13.81 10.15
CA HIS A 242 5.15 -13.34 11.45
C HIS A 242 6.68 -13.21 11.44
N LYS A 243 7.18 -11.99 11.62
CA LYS A 243 8.64 -11.77 11.67
C LYS A 243 9.19 -11.74 13.10
N GLY A 244 8.38 -11.31 14.05
CA GLY A 244 8.82 -11.14 15.44
C GLY A 244 8.01 -10.07 16.16
N TRP A 245 8.67 -9.36 17.06
CA TRP A 245 8.06 -8.38 17.94
C TRP A 245 8.83 -7.06 17.90
N LYS A 246 8.15 -5.96 18.16
CA LYS A 246 8.78 -4.64 18.32
C LYS A 246 8.22 -3.89 19.51
N THR A 247 9.03 -3.02 20.06
CA THR A 247 8.62 -1.97 21.00
C THR A 247 9.16 -0.63 20.53
N VAL A 248 8.30 0.38 20.49
CA VAL A 248 8.71 1.75 20.21
C VAL A 248 8.43 2.60 21.42
N SER A 249 9.43 3.33 21.88
CA SER A 249 9.35 4.24 23.01
C SER A 249 9.85 5.62 22.62
N MET A 250 9.24 6.67 23.13
CA MET A 250 9.59 8.05 22.81
C MET A 250 9.62 8.93 24.05
N LEU A 251 10.60 9.87 24.08
CA LEU A 251 10.72 10.94 25.05
C LEU A 251 10.97 12.25 24.33
N SER A 252 10.29 13.30 24.71
CA SER A 252 10.48 14.65 24.17
C SER A 252 11.34 15.52 25.09
N PHE A 253 12.08 16.42 24.47
CA PHE A 253 12.99 17.37 25.13
C PHE A 253 12.83 18.73 24.47
N ALA A 254 12.69 19.77 25.29
CA ALA A 254 12.63 21.15 24.85
C ALA A 254 14.00 21.84 24.99
N TRP A 255 14.15 22.95 24.25
CA TRP A 255 15.26 23.89 24.41
C TRP A 255 15.45 24.30 25.91
N PRO A 256 16.68 24.59 26.37
CA PRO A 256 17.95 24.48 25.66
C PRO A 256 18.44 23.02 25.59
N ASP A 257 19.41 22.77 24.70
CA ASP A 257 20.12 21.50 24.59
C ASP A 257 19.25 20.27 24.32
N ALA A 258 18.17 20.46 23.55
CA ALA A 258 17.15 19.43 23.28
C ALA A 258 17.76 18.13 22.73
N TYR A 259 18.68 18.25 21.76
CA TYR A 259 19.37 17.09 21.18
C TYR A 259 20.33 16.41 22.16
N GLU A 260 21.15 17.20 22.89
CA GLU A 260 22.11 16.66 23.86
C GLU A 260 21.42 15.87 24.98
N LYS A 261 20.29 16.39 25.49
CA LYS A 261 19.45 15.68 26.48
C LYS A 261 18.89 14.37 25.93
N ALA A 262 18.42 14.39 24.67
CA ALA A 262 17.90 13.22 24.00
C ALA A 262 18.98 12.14 23.82
N GLN A 263 20.18 12.56 23.40
CA GLN A 263 21.33 11.69 23.20
C GLN A 263 21.81 11.09 24.54
N TYR A 264 21.90 11.90 25.59
CA TYR A 264 22.23 11.43 26.93
C TYR A 264 21.22 10.37 27.45
N CYS A 265 19.92 10.59 27.24
CA CYS A 265 18.90 9.59 27.60
C CYS A 265 19.04 8.29 26.80
N ALA A 266 19.34 8.38 25.51
CA ALA A 266 19.60 7.19 24.70
C ALA A 266 20.76 6.38 25.26
N GLU A 267 21.88 7.03 25.59
CA GLU A 267 23.03 6.35 26.19
C GLU A 267 22.70 5.70 27.54
N VAL A 268 21.94 6.39 28.41
CA VAL A 268 21.51 5.84 29.70
C VAL A 268 20.67 4.61 29.49
N ILE A 269 19.71 4.64 28.56
CA ILE A 269 18.86 3.50 28.25
C ILE A 269 19.71 2.34 27.74
N MET A 270 20.61 2.57 26.81
CA MET A 270 21.47 1.52 26.24
C MET A 270 22.34 0.86 27.33
N LYS A 271 22.94 1.65 28.25
CA LYS A 271 23.69 1.11 29.39
C LYS A 271 22.80 0.26 30.32
N LYS A 272 21.55 0.65 30.54
CA LYS A 272 20.59 -0.12 31.33
C LYS A 272 20.22 -1.43 30.63
N MET A 273 19.97 -1.39 29.31
CA MET A 273 19.66 -2.59 28.52
C MET A 273 20.81 -3.61 28.55
N GLN A 274 22.06 -3.11 28.42
CA GLN A 274 23.24 -3.95 28.55
C GLN A 274 23.32 -4.63 29.93
N ARG A 275 23.10 -3.88 31.03
CA ARG A 275 23.09 -4.45 32.38
C ARG A 275 22.00 -5.49 32.60
N ARG A 276 20.87 -5.36 31.94
CA ARG A 276 19.78 -6.34 31.97
C ARG A 276 20.03 -7.57 31.07
N GLY A 277 21.15 -7.58 30.32
CA GLY A 277 21.46 -8.64 29.39
C GLY A 277 20.42 -8.78 28.28
N MET A 278 19.90 -7.65 27.76
CA MET A 278 18.97 -7.65 26.62
C MET A 278 19.67 -8.18 25.38
N LYS A 279 19.02 -9.11 24.71
CA LYS A 279 19.47 -9.73 23.45
C LYS A 279 18.49 -9.40 22.33
N ALA A 280 18.37 -8.11 22.00
CA ALA A 280 17.56 -7.69 20.87
C ALA A 280 18.29 -7.99 19.56
N ASP A 281 17.53 -8.34 18.51
CA ASP A 281 18.08 -8.63 17.19
C ASP A 281 18.42 -7.31 16.46
N ASP A 282 17.65 -6.24 16.73
CA ASP A 282 17.89 -4.90 16.19
C ASP A 282 17.42 -3.81 17.16
N ILE A 283 18.18 -2.70 17.21
CA ILE A 283 17.83 -1.50 17.96
C ILE A 283 18.08 -0.27 17.08
N HIS A 284 17.02 0.47 16.82
CA HIS A 284 17.10 1.70 16.04
C HIS A 284 16.81 2.92 16.92
N ILE A 285 17.76 3.87 16.96
CA ILE A 285 17.66 5.15 17.67
C ILE A 285 17.58 6.27 16.63
N SER A 286 16.55 7.10 16.74
CA SER A 286 16.38 8.29 15.90
C SER A 286 15.93 9.49 16.72
N TYR A 287 16.25 10.68 16.20
CA TYR A 287 15.94 11.96 16.81
C TYR A 287 14.98 12.71 15.90
N ILE A 288 13.67 12.58 16.21
CA ILE A 288 12.61 13.24 15.44
C ILE A 288 12.72 14.75 15.63
N GLY A 289 12.61 15.48 14.54
CA GLY A 289 12.85 16.92 14.47
C GLY A 289 14.27 17.27 14.01
N LEU A 290 15.18 16.31 13.95
CA LEU A 290 16.56 16.51 13.50
C LEU A 290 16.92 15.61 12.31
N ASN A 291 17.07 14.30 12.53
CA ASN A 291 17.64 13.39 11.51
C ASN A 291 16.81 12.12 11.26
N SER A 292 15.57 12.06 11.72
CA SER A 292 14.75 10.85 11.62
C SER A 292 14.22 10.55 10.19
N LEU A 293 14.19 11.54 9.31
CA LEU A 293 13.71 11.39 7.93
C LEU A 293 14.84 11.29 6.90
N HIS A 294 15.85 12.14 7.01
CA HIS A 294 16.91 12.28 6.01
C HIS A 294 18.28 11.80 6.49
N LEU A 295 18.37 11.26 7.69
CA LEU A 295 19.60 10.70 8.29
C LEU A 295 20.83 11.62 8.10
N GLY A 296 21.82 11.17 7.33
CA GLY A 296 23.09 11.88 7.13
C GLY A 296 22.99 13.18 6.30
N VAL A 297 21.83 13.53 5.76
CA VAL A 297 21.60 14.81 5.04
C VAL A 297 21.14 15.92 5.98
N ALA A 298 20.77 15.59 7.22
CA ALA A 298 20.37 16.56 8.22
C ALA A 298 21.57 17.47 8.60
N ASP A 299 21.31 18.75 8.84
CA ASP A 299 22.32 19.68 9.34
C ASP A 299 22.64 19.35 10.81
N MET A 300 23.83 18.83 11.04
CA MET A 300 24.36 18.45 12.35
C MET A 300 25.40 19.44 12.86
N SER A 301 25.45 20.67 12.33
CA SER A 301 26.35 21.71 12.82
C SER A 301 26.03 22.08 14.27
N GLU A 302 27.04 22.54 14.98
CA GLU A 302 26.92 23.00 16.39
C GLU A 302 25.85 24.09 16.54
N GLU A 303 25.75 24.99 15.56
CA GLU A 303 24.73 26.04 15.52
C GLU A 303 23.33 25.50 15.35
N ALA A 304 23.13 24.56 14.42
CA ALA A 304 21.83 23.92 14.20
C ALA A 304 21.35 23.16 15.44
N LEU A 305 22.25 22.43 16.09
CA LEU A 305 21.94 21.67 17.30
C LEU A 305 21.60 22.56 18.49
N LYS A 306 22.32 23.67 18.70
CA LYS A 306 22.04 24.65 19.76
C LYS A 306 20.70 25.37 19.57
N ASN A 307 20.30 25.61 18.33
CA ASN A 307 19.06 26.31 17.99
C ASN A 307 17.85 25.40 17.89
N LEU A 308 18.03 24.09 18.12
CA LEU A 308 16.91 23.13 18.05
C LEU A 308 15.93 23.37 19.19
N ASN A 309 14.69 23.78 18.85
CA ASN A 309 13.66 24.10 19.83
C ASN A 309 13.17 22.88 20.61
N GLU A 310 13.04 21.76 19.92
CA GLU A 310 12.56 20.50 20.49
C GLU A 310 13.14 19.30 19.74
N CYS A 311 13.24 18.18 20.44
CA CYS A 311 13.71 16.92 19.91
C CYS A 311 12.97 15.77 20.57
N VAL A 312 12.54 14.78 19.77
CA VAL A 312 11.96 13.55 20.32
C VAL A 312 12.93 12.39 20.09
N LEU A 313 13.46 11.85 21.18
CA LEU A 313 14.16 10.57 21.15
C LEU A 313 13.17 9.46 20.87
N ARG A 314 13.38 8.71 19.78
CA ARG A 314 12.64 7.51 19.45
C ARG A 314 13.59 6.31 19.49
N ILE A 315 13.28 5.33 20.33
CA ILE A 315 14.00 4.05 20.39
C ILE A 315 13.05 2.95 19.97
N ALA A 316 13.39 2.23 18.91
CA ALA A 316 12.69 1.04 18.45
C ALA A 316 13.57 -0.19 18.70
N VAL A 317 12.99 -1.21 19.31
CA VAL A 317 13.63 -2.49 19.58
C VAL A 317 12.87 -3.56 18.83
N PHE A 318 13.58 -4.41 18.12
CA PHE A 318 13.03 -5.59 17.45
C PHE A 318 13.69 -6.86 17.99
N SER A 319 12.90 -7.93 18.15
CA SER A 319 13.40 -9.29 18.41
C SER A 319 12.37 -10.34 18.01
N GLU A 320 12.85 -11.52 17.65
CA GLU A 320 11.98 -12.70 17.51
C GLU A 320 11.44 -13.17 18.88
N ASP A 321 12.11 -12.82 19.98
CA ASP A 321 11.60 -13.06 21.34
C ASP A 321 10.85 -11.83 21.90
N LYS A 322 9.56 -12.01 22.14
CA LYS A 322 8.68 -10.99 22.73
C LYS A 322 9.19 -10.45 24.07
N SER A 323 9.82 -11.30 24.87
CA SER A 323 10.30 -10.93 26.20
C SER A 323 11.48 -9.95 26.12
N GLU A 324 12.33 -10.06 25.10
CA GLU A 324 13.44 -9.14 24.85
C GLU A 324 12.93 -7.73 24.54
N CYS A 325 11.91 -7.63 23.68
CA CYS A 325 11.25 -6.35 23.38
C CYS A 325 10.59 -5.69 24.60
N ALA A 326 10.15 -6.47 25.57
CA ALA A 326 9.51 -5.95 26.79
C ALA A 326 10.50 -5.31 27.77
N LYS A 327 11.78 -5.68 27.75
CA LYS A 327 12.81 -5.24 28.71
C LYS A 327 13.03 -3.72 28.71
N ILE A 328 12.82 -3.05 27.59
CA ILE A 328 13.02 -1.59 27.48
C ILE A 328 11.90 -0.78 28.16
N ILE A 329 10.69 -1.30 28.21
CA ILE A 329 9.49 -0.55 28.67
C ILE A 329 9.68 0.07 30.08
N PRO A 330 10.12 -0.67 31.11
CA PRO A 330 10.28 -0.12 32.45
C PRO A 330 11.44 0.86 32.59
N GLU A 331 12.32 0.97 31.59
CA GLU A 331 13.50 1.84 31.66
C GLU A 331 13.26 3.24 31.09
N ILE A 332 12.18 3.41 30.32
CA ILE A 332 11.85 4.70 29.69
C ILE A 332 11.15 5.63 30.68
N SER A 333 10.09 5.16 31.32
CA SER A 333 9.27 5.98 32.21
C SER A 333 10.03 6.67 33.33
N PRO A 334 10.99 6.02 34.02
CA PRO A 334 11.74 6.69 35.08
C PRO A 334 12.56 7.88 34.63
N LEU A 335 12.95 7.97 33.36
CA LEU A 335 13.77 9.07 32.84
C LEU A 335 13.06 10.43 32.84
N GLN A 336 11.74 10.45 32.95
CA GLN A 336 10.99 11.69 33.13
C GLN A 336 11.39 12.40 34.45
N LEU A 337 11.72 11.64 35.49
CA LEU A 337 12.12 12.18 36.79
C LEU A 337 13.62 12.01 37.06
N ASN A 338 14.25 11.00 36.51
CA ASN A 338 15.64 10.61 36.76
C ASN A 338 16.58 10.93 35.57
N GLY A 339 16.07 11.58 34.53
CA GLY A 339 16.82 12.06 33.38
C GLY A 339 17.21 13.53 33.48
N PRO A 340 17.68 14.13 32.39
CA PRO A 340 17.96 15.56 32.33
C PRO A 340 16.66 16.38 32.47
N PRO A 341 16.76 17.66 32.86
CA PRO A 341 15.57 18.49 33.08
C PRO A 341 14.76 18.65 31.78
N GLY A 342 13.43 18.60 31.91
CA GLY A 342 12.51 18.81 30.79
C GLY A 342 12.24 17.56 29.92
N ALA A 343 12.66 16.38 30.37
CA ALA A 343 12.23 15.13 29.74
C ALA A 343 10.74 14.90 29.96
N SER A 344 9.99 14.60 28.92
CA SER A 344 8.58 14.33 28.99
C SER A 344 8.18 13.17 28.08
N PHE A 345 7.04 12.55 28.36
CA PHE A 345 6.49 11.54 27.49
C PHE A 345 6.02 12.14 26.17
N PHE A 346 6.26 11.39 25.09
CA PHE A 346 5.70 11.66 23.79
C PHE A 346 4.96 10.42 23.27
N GLY A 347 3.68 10.59 22.98
CA GLY A 347 2.82 9.47 22.61
C GLY A 347 2.34 8.68 23.86
N GLY A 348 1.75 7.53 23.62
CA GLY A 348 1.23 6.66 24.66
C GLY A 348 2.30 5.81 25.34
N ARG A 349 1.88 5.03 26.35
CA ARG A 349 2.75 4.05 27.00
C ARG A 349 3.21 3.00 25.98
N ALA A 350 4.51 2.74 25.93
CA ALA A 350 5.09 1.73 25.05
C ALA A 350 4.46 0.35 25.29
N ARG A 351 4.24 -0.38 24.19
CA ARG A 351 3.70 -1.75 24.21
C ARG A 351 4.49 -2.61 23.25
N VAL A 352 4.61 -3.89 23.55
CA VAL A 352 5.13 -4.85 22.59
C VAL A 352 4.07 -5.12 21.54
N GLN A 353 4.44 -4.96 20.28
CA GLN A 353 3.59 -5.17 19.11
C GLN A 353 4.16 -6.29 18.26
N GLU A 354 3.29 -7.06 17.67
CA GLU A 354 3.67 -8.05 16.66
C GLU A 354 4.14 -7.35 15.38
N VAL A 355 5.12 -7.94 14.73
CA VAL A 355 5.64 -7.49 13.43
C VAL A 355 5.27 -8.52 12.37
N MET A 356 4.41 -8.08 11.47
CA MET A 356 4.14 -8.76 10.22
C MET A 356 5.11 -8.25 9.16
N ALA A 357 5.71 -9.15 8.41
CA ALA A 357 6.54 -8.82 7.26
C ALA A 357 5.93 -9.37 5.98
N LEU A 358 6.35 -8.81 4.85
CA LEU A 358 5.97 -9.25 3.52
C LEU A 358 7.13 -9.98 2.86
N TRP A 359 6.79 -11.04 2.13
CA TRP A 359 7.66 -11.74 1.21
C TRP A 359 7.09 -11.57 -0.19
N PRO A 360 7.51 -10.55 -0.94
CA PRO A 360 7.06 -10.36 -2.31
C PRO A 360 7.78 -11.35 -3.23
N THR A 361 7.01 -12.04 -4.06
CA THR A 361 7.51 -13.06 -4.98
C THR A 361 6.55 -13.23 -6.16
N THR A 362 6.76 -14.26 -6.97
CA THR A 362 5.83 -14.65 -8.03
C THR A 362 5.34 -16.08 -7.85
N VAL A 363 4.26 -16.38 -8.56
CA VAL A 363 3.69 -17.73 -8.72
C VAL A 363 3.35 -17.94 -10.20
N PRO A 364 3.42 -19.19 -10.72
CA PRO A 364 2.93 -19.48 -12.07
C PRO A 364 1.46 -19.12 -12.20
N ARG A 365 1.08 -18.47 -13.30
CA ARG A 365 -0.30 -18.04 -13.55
C ARG A 365 -1.28 -19.20 -13.55
N ASP A 366 -0.93 -20.35 -14.11
CA ASP A 366 -1.76 -21.56 -14.20
C ASP A 366 -2.03 -22.20 -12.85
N ALA A 367 -1.23 -21.91 -11.82
CA ALA A 367 -1.48 -22.34 -10.46
C ALA A 367 -2.62 -21.55 -9.78
N VAL A 368 -3.04 -20.42 -10.35
CA VAL A 368 -4.05 -19.54 -9.76
C VAL A 368 -5.38 -19.70 -10.49
N GLN A 369 -6.41 -20.12 -9.78
CA GLN A 369 -7.76 -20.27 -10.31
C GLN A 369 -8.66 -19.19 -9.70
N VAL A 370 -9.12 -18.29 -10.55
CA VAL A 370 -10.02 -17.19 -10.18
C VAL A 370 -11.46 -17.62 -10.45
N GLU A 371 -12.34 -17.44 -9.49
CA GLU A 371 -13.74 -17.81 -9.58
C GLU A 371 -14.64 -16.63 -9.30
N SER A 372 -15.65 -16.45 -10.15
CA SER A 372 -16.71 -15.44 -10.00
C SER A 372 -17.93 -16.06 -9.32
N HIS A 373 -18.51 -15.35 -8.38
CA HIS A 373 -19.70 -15.79 -7.64
C HIS A 373 -20.72 -14.64 -7.56
N ILE A 374 -22.01 -14.98 -7.45
CA ILE A 374 -23.09 -14.02 -7.25
C ILE A 374 -23.86 -14.34 -5.97
N LEU A 375 -24.06 -13.32 -5.17
CA LEU A 375 -25.01 -13.30 -4.06
C LEU A 375 -26.18 -12.41 -4.46
N GLU A 376 -27.39 -12.98 -4.52
CA GLU A 376 -28.63 -12.21 -4.72
C GLU A 376 -29.23 -11.85 -3.36
N THR A 377 -29.60 -10.58 -3.19
CA THR A 377 -30.33 -10.12 -2.00
C THR A 377 -31.81 -10.26 -2.22
N ASN A 378 -32.45 -11.23 -1.55
CA ASN A 378 -33.86 -11.56 -1.70
C ASN A 378 -34.56 -11.55 -0.33
N TYR A 379 -34.42 -10.48 0.44
CA TYR A 379 -34.92 -10.36 1.82
C TYR A 379 -36.14 -9.46 1.98
#